data_436e8c46b11bad7ab71a488e4c3f63dc
#
_entry.id   436e8c46b11bad7ab71a488e4c3f63dc
#
_cell.length_a   1.000
_cell.length_b   1.000
_cell.length_c   1.000
_cell.angle_alpha   90.00
_cell.angle_beta   90.00
_cell.angle_gamma   90.00
#
_symmetry.space_group_name_H-M   'P 1'
#
loop_
_entity.id
_entity.type
_entity.pdbx_description
1 polymer ?
#
loop_
_entity_poly.entity_id
_entity_poly.type
_entity_poly.pdbx_seq_one_letter_code
_entity_poly.pdbx_strand_id
1 'polypeptide(L)'
;DSALPDAYGWYVLPQFRIDSLATGALIAWWRLYRKPDAYISRLVANILKWSSISLPLLWLFGWKRWSVAFSHTQVEIFFGALLFVVLENRGSPRLALLRSSAATFFARTSYAAYLTHHVVVYLLFAVLHEPRTIKSLAGISLTFGALVLTFGLCALSYRYFERPLLDFAHRRFSFA
;
A
#
# COMPACT_ATOMS: atom_id res chain seq x y z
N ASP A 1 -7.13 26.53 23.11
CA ASP A 1 -7.51 25.56 22.03
C ASP A 1 -6.39 24.57 21.80
N SER A 2 -6.17 23.79 22.83
CA SER A 2 -5.18 22.72 22.89
C SER A 2 -5.92 21.39 22.85
N ALA A 3 -6.13 20.85 21.68
CA ALA A 3 -6.59 19.48 21.66
C ALA A 3 -6.31 18.84 20.31
N LEU A 4 -5.53 17.82 20.38
CA LEU A 4 -5.28 16.76 19.42
C LEU A 4 -4.01 16.86 18.56
N PRO A 5 -2.81 16.99 19.17
CA PRO A 5 -1.59 16.51 18.52
C PRO A 5 -1.55 14.98 18.45
N ASP A 6 -2.32 14.30 19.32
CA ASP A 6 -2.08 12.88 19.64
C ASP A 6 -2.67 11.89 18.64
N ALA A 7 -3.72 12.27 17.92
CA ALA A 7 -4.35 11.36 16.97
C ALA A 7 -3.46 11.00 15.77
N TYR A 8 -2.58 11.90 15.35
CA TYR A 8 -1.62 11.64 14.27
C TYR A 8 -0.38 10.86 14.73
N GLY A 9 0.06 11.04 15.97
CA GLY A 9 1.19 10.31 16.55
C GLY A 9 0.97 8.80 16.56
N TRP A 10 -0.21 8.37 16.93
CA TRP A 10 -0.59 6.95 16.96
C TRP A 10 -0.57 6.29 15.57
N TYR A 11 -0.85 7.08 14.52
CA TYR A 11 -0.90 6.57 13.15
C TYR A 11 0.49 6.30 12.54
N VAL A 12 1.51 7.01 13.00
CA VAL A 12 2.87 6.99 12.41
C VAL A 12 3.78 5.97 13.10
N LEU A 13 3.46 5.56 14.33
CA LEU A 13 4.34 4.68 15.11
C LEU A 13 4.31 3.24 14.57
N PRO A 14 5.48 2.62 14.33
CA PRO A 14 5.59 1.26 13.75
C PRO A 14 4.84 0.18 14.53
N GLN A 15 4.72 0.34 15.87
CA GLN A 15 4.03 -0.62 16.72
C GLN A 15 2.53 -0.76 16.39
N PHE A 16 1.92 0.27 15.82
CA PHE A 16 0.52 0.24 15.38
C PHE A 16 0.35 -0.29 13.93
N ARG A 17 1.45 -0.74 13.32
CA ARG A 17 1.49 -1.34 11.99
C ARG A 17 2.00 -2.78 12.00
N ILE A 18 2.27 -3.32 13.20
CA ILE A 18 2.72 -4.71 13.39
C ILE A 18 1.67 -5.70 12.90
N ASP A 19 0.39 -5.39 13.04
CA ASP A 19 -0.74 -6.19 12.56
C ASP A 19 -0.67 -6.43 11.04
N SER A 20 -0.43 -5.39 10.24
CA SER A 20 -0.28 -5.51 8.79
C SER A 20 0.92 -6.38 8.40
N LEU A 21 2.05 -6.18 9.09
CA LEU A 21 3.26 -6.99 8.89
C LEU A 21 3.03 -8.43 9.30
N ALA A 22 2.38 -8.66 10.45
CA ALA A 22 2.05 -9.99 10.95
C ALA A 22 1.10 -10.73 10.00
N THR A 23 0.10 -10.05 9.43
CA THR A 23 -0.81 -10.61 8.44
C THR A 23 -0.06 -11.07 7.19
N GLY A 24 0.85 -10.24 6.66
CA GLY A 24 1.70 -10.60 5.53
C GLY A 24 2.60 -11.79 5.83
N ALA A 25 3.27 -11.80 7.00
CA ALA A 25 4.12 -12.89 7.43
C ALA A 25 3.35 -14.19 7.64
N LEU A 26 2.13 -14.13 8.20
CA LEU A 26 1.25 -15.29 8.39
C LEU A 26 0.85 -15.92 7.06
N ILE A 27 0.48 -15.10 6.07
CA ILE A 27 0.13 -15.56 4.71
C ILE A 27 1.35 -16.22 4.06
N ALA A 28 2.54 -15.61 4.18
CA ALA A 28 3.77 -16.15 3.64
C ALA A 28 4.13 -17.49 4.31
N TRP A 29 4.10 -17.55 5.64
CA TRP A 29 4.33 -18.77 6.40
C TRP A 29 3.36 -19.89 6.03
N TRP A 30 2.07 -19.57 6.00
CA TRP A 30 1.04 -20.52 5.60
C TRP A 30 1.34 -21.12 4.24
N ARG A 31 1.71 -20.28 3.29
CA ARG A 31 1.97 -20.68 1.92
C ARG A 31 3.23 -21.53 1.76
N LEU A 32 4.23 -21.33 2.60
CA LEU A 32 5.47 -22.12 2.61
C LEU A 32 5.26 -23.51 3.22
N TYR A 33 4.47 -23.59 4.29
CA TYR A 33 4.38 -24.82 5.10
C TYR A 33 3.06 -25.57 4.93
N ARG A 34 2.04 -24.95 4.41
CA ARG A 34 0.73 -25.56 4.21
C ARG A 34 0.18 -25.26 2.82
N LYS A 35 -0.47 -26.27 2.20
CA LYS A 35 -1.30 -26.02 1.02
C LYS A 35 -2.69 -25.63 1.53
N PRO A 36 -3.26 -24.49 1.10
CA PRO A 36 -4.61 -24.12 1.45
C PRO A 36 -5.56 -25.21 0.91
N ASP A 37 -6.44 -25.69 1.77
CA ASP A 37 -7.52 -26.56 1.35
C ASP A 37 -8.69 -25.77 0.77
N ALA A 38 -9.64 -26.45 0.13
CA ALA A 38 -10.80 -25.81 -0.49
C ALA A 38 -11.69 -25.08 0.53
N TYR A 39 -11.65 -25.45 1.79
CA TYR A 39 -12.41 -24.79 2.85
C TYR A 39 -11.81 -23.41 3.16
N ILE A 40 -10.50 -23.33 3.37
CA ILE A 40 -9.80 -22.08 3.66
C ILE A 40 -9.91 -21.11 2.49
N SER A 41 -9.76 -21.60 1.25
CA SER A 41 -9.90 -20.77 0.06
C SER A 41 -11.29 -20.15 -0.04
N ARG A 42 -12.35 -20.92 0.25
CA ARG A 42 -13.73 -20.40 0.29
C ARG A 42 -13.95 -19.42 1.44
N LEU A 43 -13.41 -19.71 2.61
CA LEU A 43 -13.51 -18.82 3.77
C LEU A 43 -12.89 -17.46 3.47
N VAL A 44 -11.65 -17.43 2.95
CA VAL A 44 -10.95 -16.19 2.61
C VAL A 44 -11.66 -15.44 1.46
N ALA A 45 -12.18 -16.15 0.46
CA ALA A 45 -12.98 -15.52 -0.60
C ALA A 45 -14.26 -14.87 -0.05
N ASN A 46 -14.91 -15.50 0.93
CA ASN A 46 -16.08 -14.91 1.60
C ASN A 46 -15.68 -13.69 2.46
N ILE A 47 -14.57 -13.74 3.17
CA ILE A 47 -14.03 -12.59 3.91
C ILE A 47 -13.77 -11.43 2.96
N LEU A 48 -13.12 -11.67 1.81
CA LEU A 48 -12.88 -10.67 0.80
C LEU A 48 -14.19 -10.06 0.28
N LYS A 49 -15.17 -10.89 -0.05
CA LYS A 49 -16.48 -10.44 -0.52
C LYS A 49 -17.18 -9.53 0.51
N TRP A 50 -17.27 -9.98 1.75
CA TRP A 50 -17.95 -9.21 2.80
C TRP A 50 -17.19 -7.93 3.17
N SER A 51 -15.85 -7.97 3.20
CA SER A 51 -15.02 -6.80 3.41
C SER A 51 -15.18 -5.77 2.28
N SER A 52 -15.30 -6.21 1.02
CA SER A 52 -15.54 -5.32 -0.13
C SER A 52 -16.87 -4.57 -0.05
N ILE A 53 -17.89 -5.21 0.54
CA ILE A 53 -19.22 -4.59 0.71
C ILE A 53 -19.23 -3.65 1.93
N SER A 54 -18.65 -4.10 3.03
CA SER A 54 -18.71 -3.37 4.31
C SER A 54 -17.81 -2.13 4.35
N LEU A 55 -16.67 -2.11 3.64
CA LEU A 55 -15.78 -0.94 3.55
C LEU A 55 -16.50 0.33 3.06
N PRO A 56 -17.14 0.34 1.88
CA PRO A 56 -17.85 1.53 1.41
C PRO A 56 -19.07 1.87 2.28
N LEU A 57 -19.75 0.87 2.86
CA LEU A 57 -20.88 1.11 3.76
C LEU A 57 -20.44 1.83 5.04
N LEU A 58 -19.34 1.41 5.66
CA LEU A 58 -18.77 2.10 6.83
C LEU A 58 -18.37 3.54 6.51
N TRP A 59 -17.84 3.77 5.32
CA TRP A 59 -17.48 5.11 4.86
C TRP A 59 -18.70 6.00 4.62
N LEU A 60 -19.78 5.47 4.04
CA LEU A 60 -21.02 6.18 3.75
C LEU A 60 -21.82 6.53 5.04
N PHE A 61 -21.88 5.61 5.98
CA PHE A 61 -22.65 5.80 7.22
C PHE A 61 -21.97 6.61 8.30
N GLY A 62 -20.73 7.10 8.07
CA GLY A 62 -20.10 8.19 8.81
C GLY A 62 -20.01 7.98 10.32
N TRP A 63 -19.67 6.80 10.78
CA TRP A 63 -19.48 6.50 12.20
C TRP A 63 -18.21 7.19 12.74
N LYS A 64 -18.34 8.48 13.01
CA LYS A 64 -17.25 9.46 13.25
C LYS A 64 -16.33 9.18 14.44
N ARG A 65 -16.63 8.28 15.34
CA ARG A 65 -15.84 8.11 16.57
C ARG A 65 -15.19 6.73 16.74
N TRP A 66 -15.82 5.67 16.25
CA TRP A 66 -15.28 4.31 16.26
C TRP A 66 -14.69 3.90 14.91
N SER A 67 -14.89 4.74 13.91
CA SER A 67 -14.55 4.42 12.52
C SER A 67 -13.05 4.32 12.25
N VAL A 68 -12.19 5.03 12.99
CA VAL A 68 -10.76 5.07 12.67
C VAL A 68 -10.09 3.74 13.00
N ALA A 69 -10.27 3.20 14.21
CA ALA A 69 -9.65 1.93 14.59
C ALA A 69 -10.25 0.74 13.81
N PHE A 70 -11.58 0.67 13.70
CA PHE A 70 -12.25 -0.40 12.95
C PHE A 70 -11.99 -0.34 11.46
N SER A 71 -11.90 0.86 10.86
CA SER A 71 -11.60 1.00 9.43
C SER A 71 -10.20 0.49 9.08
N HIS A 72 -9.22 0.71 9.95
CA HIS A 72 -7.86 0.20 9.72
C HIS A 72 -7.82 -1.33 9.72
N THR A 73 -8.34 -1.96 10.76
CA THR A 73 -8.40 -3.42 10.85
C THR A 73 -9.18 -4.03 9.68
N GLN A 74 -10.27 -3.39 9.27
CA GLN A 74 -11.06 -3.87 8.15
C GLN A 74 -10.34 -3.73 6.80
N VAL A 75 -9.62 -2.63 6.59
CA VAL A 75 -8.76 -2.44 5.42
C VAL A 75 -7.66 -3.49 5.38
N GLU A 76 -7.07 -3.83 6.51
CA GLU A 76 -6.05 -4.87 6.62
C GLU A 76 -6.60 -6.26 6.32
N ILE A 77 -7.75 -6.60 6.87
CA ILE A 77 -8.46 -7.86 6.57
C ILE A 77 -8.77 -7.95 5.07
N PHE A 78 -9.26 -6.86 4.47
CA PHE A 78 -9.54 -6.79 3.04
C PHE A 78 -8.29 -7.03 2.20
N PHE A 79 -7.20 -6.30 2.46
CA PHE A 79 -5.97 -6.44 1.69
C PHE A 79 -5.26 -7.76 1.96
N GLY A 80 -5.31 -8.30 3.18
CA GLY A 80 -4.82 -9.63 3.51
C GLY A 80 -5.57 -10.73 2.74
N ALA A 81 -6.89 -10.68 2.73
CA ALA A 81 -7.72 -11.60 1.97
C ALA A 81 -7.50 -11.46 0.46
N LEU A 82 -7.39 -10.23 -0.05
CA LEU A 82 -7.09 -9.96 -1.44
C LEU A 82 -5.73 -10.55 -1.85
N LEU A 83 -4.70 -10.31 -1.05
CA LEU A 83 -3.36 -10.86 -1.28
C LEU A 83 -3.40 -12.40 -1.34
N PHE A 84 -4.07 -13.04 -0.38
CA PHE A 84 -4.22 -14.49 -0.36
C PHE A 84 -4.87 -15.02 -1.64
N VAL A 85 -6.03 -14.45 -2.03
CA VAL A 85 -6.77 -14.85 -3.24
C VAL A 85 -5.95 -14.62 -4.51
N VAL A 86 -5.24 -13.49 -4.62
CA VAL A 86 -4.36 -13.18 -5.75
C VAL A 86 -3.22 -14.20 -5.84
N LEU A 87 -2.59 -14.52 -4.74
CA LEU A 87 -1.50 -15.48 -4.70
C LEU A 87 -1.97 -16.89 -5.05
N GLU A 88 -3.16 -17.28 -4.63
CA GLU A 88 -3.72 -18.60 -4.95
C GLU A 88 -4.10 -18.73 -6.42
N ASN A 89 -4.64 -17.66 -6.99
CA ASN A 89 -5.09 -17.61 -8.39
C ASN A 89 -4.05 -16.98 -9.34
N ARG A 90 -2.77 -16.97 -8.98
CA ARG A 90 -1.72 -16.27 -9.75
C ARG A 90 -1.63 -16.67 -11.23
N GLY A 91 -2.09 -17.87 -11.59
CA GLY A 91 -2.15 -18.35 -12.98
C GLY A 91 -3.39 -17.91 -13.75
N SER A 92 -4.38 -17.32 -13.09
CA SER A 92 -5.65 -16.96 -13.72
C SER A 92 -5.48 -15.84 -14.76
N PRO A 93 -6.14 -15.93 -15.92
CA PRO A 93 -6.19 -14.86 -16.91
C PRO A 93 -6.77 -13.56 -16.35
N ARG A 94 -7.69 -13.64 -15.38
CA ARG A 94 -8.30 -12.48 -14.72
C ARG A 94 -7.30 -11.59 -14.00
N LEU A 95 -6.16 -12.15 -13.59
CA LEU A 95 -5.08 -11.44 -12.92
C LEU A 95 -3.92 -11.05 -13.87
N ALA A 96 -4.14 -11.13 -15.19
CA ALA A 96 -3.12 -10.78 -16.18
C ALA A 96 -2.64 -9.32 -16.03
N LEU A 97 -3.53 -8.40 -15.65
CA LEU A 97 -3.19 -7.00 -15.39
C LEU A 97 -2.14 -6.85 -14.27
N LEU A 98 -2.22 -7.65 -13.21
CA LEU A 98 -1.26 -7.62 -12.10
C LEU A 98 0.13 -8.16 -12.48
N ARG A 99 0.23 -8.85 -13.62
CA ARG A 99 1.49 -9.34 -14.19
C ARG A 99 2.04 -8.45 -15.30
N SER A 100 1.37 -7.34 -15.58
CA SER A 100 1.81 -6.38 -16.59
C SER A 100 3.11 -5.68 -16.17
N SER A 101 3.83 -5.14 -17.14
CA SER A 101 5.03 -4.33 -16.89
C SER A 101 4.71 -3.09 -16.03
N ALA A 102 3.54 -2.50 -16.24
CA ALA A 102 3.07 -1.37 -15.44
C ALA A 102 2.87 -1.76 -13.96
N ALA A 103 2.15 -2.85 -13.68
CA ALA A 103 1.97 -3.34 -12.31
C ALA A 103 3.31 -3.67 -11.64
N THR A 104 4.23 -4.30 -12.38
CA THR A 104 5.58 -4.59 -11.88
C THR A 104 6.37 -3.31 -11.59
N PHE A 105 6.24 -2.28 -12.44
CA PHE A 105 6.86 -0.98 -12.19
C PHE A 105 6.34 -0.35 -10.89
N PHE A 106 5.02 -0.25 -10.73
CA PHE A 106 4.43 0.29 -9.51
C PHE A 106 4.80 -0.52 -8.27
N ALA A 107 4.82 -1.84 -8.34
CA ALA A 107 5.23 -2.69 -7.22
C ALA A 107 6.68 -2.43 -6.79
N ARG A 108 7.60 -2.28 -7.74
CA ARG A 108 9.02 -2.03 -7.46
C ARG A 108 9.27 -0.63 -6.91
N THR A 109 8.55 0.37 -7.38
CA THR A 109 8.73 1.77 -6.99
C THR A 109 7.88 2.18 -5.79
N SER A 110 6.92 1.35 -5.35
CA SER A 110 5.94 1.69 -4.31
C SER A 110 6.58 2.07 -2.97
N TYR A 111 7.63 1.36 -2.55
CA TYR A 111 8.29 1.63 -1.29
C TYR A 111 9.05 2.98 -1.33
N ALA A 112 9.82 3.20 -2.39
CA ALA A 112 10.53 4.48 -2.58
C ALA A 112 9.52 5.64 -2.72
N ALA A 113 8.42 5.43 -3.45
CA ALA A 113 7.35 6.41 -3.58
C ALA A 113 6.70 6.74 -2.24
N TYR A 114 6.44 5.73 -1.41
CA TYR A 114 5.91 5.93 -0.06
C TYR A 114 6.84 6.79 0.81
N LEU A 115 8.14 6.58 0.75
CA LEU A 115 9.10 7.36 1.52
C LEU A 115 9.27 8.79 1.01
N THR A 116 9.20 9.00 -0.29
CA THR A 116 9.58 10.28 -0.92
C THR A 116 8.41 11.22 -1.20
N HIS A 117 7.18 10.69 -1.35
CA HIS A 117 6.04 11.52 -1.78
C HIS A 117 5.76 12.72 -0.86
N HIS A 118 5.88 12.55 0.46
CA HIS A 118 5.67 13.65 1.41
C HIS A 118 6.68 14.78 1.20
N VAL A 119 7.95 14.43 0.99
CA VAL A 119 9.02 15.40 0.76
C VAL A 119 8.78 16.13 -0.57
N VAL A 120 8.44 15.40 -1.63
CA VAL A 120 8.17 15.97 -2.96
C VAL A 120 6.97 16.91 -2.93
N VAL A 121 5.87 16.49 -2.31
CA VAL A 121 4.67 17.34 -2.15
C VAL A 121 5.03 18.59 -1.35
N TYR A 122 5.70 18.42 -0.21
CA TYR A 122 6.11 19.54 0.62
C TYR A 122 6.93 20.58 -0.14
N LEU A 123 7.99 20.11 -0.81
CA LEU A 123 8.90 20.99 -1.55
C LEU A 123 8.18 21.68 -2.70
N LEU A 124 7.36 20.97 -3.47
CA LEU A 124 6.68 21.54 -4.63
C LEU A 124 5.73 22.66 -4.23
N PHE A 125 4.92 22.46 -3.20
CA PHE A 125 4.00 23.47 -2.70
C PHE A 125 4.74 24.63 -2.02
N ALA A 126 5.85 24.37 -1.34
CA ALA A 126 6.66 25.41 -0.72
C ALA A 126 7.35 26.31 -1.76
N VAL A 127 7.94 25.72 -2.80
CA VAL A 127 8.62 26.47 -3.86
C VAL A 127 7.64 27.35 -4.66
N LEU A 128 6.43 26.88 -4.87
CA LEU A 128 5.41 27.60 -5.64
C LEU A 128 4.53 28.52 -4.77
N HIS A 129 4.81 28.58 -3.46
CA HIS A 129 4.07 29.40 -2.47
C HIS A 129 2.55 29.17 -2.48
N GLU A 130 2.12 27.97 -2.89
CA GLU A 130 0.70 27.60 -2.96
C GLU A 130 0.23 26.91 -1.68
N PRO A 131 -1.01 27.19 -1.23
CA PRO A 131 -1.57 26.49 -0.08
C PRO A 131 -1.80 25.01 -0.41
N ARG A 132 -1.48 24.11 0.54
CA ARG A 132 -1.65 22.65 0.38
C ARG A 132 -3.12 22.24 0.43
N THR A 133 -3.91 22.72 -0.52
CA THR A 133 -5.34 22.41 -0.61
C THR A 133 -5.68 21.90 -2.00
N ILE A 134 -6.54 20.87 -2.06
CA ILE A 134 -7.05 20.30 -3.31
C ILE A 134 -8.31 21.03 -3.79
N LYS A 135 -8.61 22.21 -3.21
CA LYS A 135 -9.84 22.96 -3.48
C LYS A 135 -9.77 23.84 -4.74
N SER A 136 -8.58 24.06 -5.27
CA SER A 136 -8.36 24.86 -6.48
C SER A 136 -7.83 24.02 -7.63
N LEU A 137 -8.04 24.46 -8.86
CA LEU A 137 -7.48 23.79 -10.03
C LEU A 137 -5.94 23.76 -9.97
N ALA A 138 -5.32 24.82 -9.45
CA ALA A 138 -3.89 24.89 -9.20
C ALA A 138 -3.45 23.80 -8.22
N GLY A 139 -4.13 23.64 -7.07
CA GLY A 139 -3.83 22.60 -6.10
C GLY A 139 -3.96 21.19 -6.65
N ILE A 140 -4.97 20.94 -7.49
CA ILE A 140 -5.15 19.64 -8.16
C ILE A 140 -3.99 19.37 -9.14
N SER A 141 -3.66 20.36 -10.00
CA SER A 141 -2.57 20.21 -10.98
C SER A 141 -1.21 20.02 -10.31
N LEU A 142 -0.94 20.73 -9.22
CA LEU A 142 0.27 20.58 -8.42
C LEU A 142 0.35 19.21 -7.74
N THR A 143 -0.76 18.70 -7.21
CA THR A 143 -0.82 17.37 -6.62
C THR A 143 -0.53 16.30 -7.69
N PHE A 144 -1.09 16.45 -8.88
CA PHE A 144 -0.80 15.54 -9.99
C PHE A 144 0.67 15.66 -10.44
N GLY A 145 1.20 16.88 -10.53
CA GLY A 145 2.61 17.13 -10.83
C GLY A 145 3.55 16.50 -9.80
N ALA A 146 3.21 16.62 -8.50
CA ALA A 146 3.96 15.97 -7.42
C ALA A 146 3.94 14.44 -7.53
N LEU A 147 2.79 13.86 -7.92
CA LEU A 147 2.66 12.41 -8.16
C LEU A 147 3.59 11.95 -9.28
N VAL A 148 3.52 12.63 -10.43
CA VAL A 148 4.38 12.33 -11.61
C VAL A 148 5.85 12.48 -11.25
N LEU A 149 6.22 13.56 -10.58
CA LEU A 149 7.60 13.82 -10.14
C LEU A 149 8.08 12.74 -9.18
N THR A 150 7.25 12.35 -8.21
CA THR A 150 7.57 11.28 -7.26
C THR A 150 7.89 9.96 -7.98
N PHE A 151 7.00 9.51 -8.87
CA PHE A 151 7.24 8.27 -9.63
C PHE A 151 8.42 8.38 -10.60
N GLY A 152 8.65 9.55 -11.19
CA GLY A 152 9.82 9.83 -12.01
C GLY A 152 11.13 9.69 -11.22
N LEU A 153 11.20 10.31 -10.04
CA LEU A 153 12.36 10.20 -9.14
C LEU A 153 12.57 8.75 -8.67
N CYS A 154 11.49 8.03 -8.33
CA CYS A 154 11.56 6.63 -7.93
C CYS A 154 12.04 5.73 -9.08
N ALA A 155 11.61 6.00 -10.32
CA ALA A 155 12.07 5.26 -11.48
C ALA A 155 13.57 5.47 -11.74
N LEU A 156 14.06 6.71 -11.59
CA LEU A 156 15.48 7.05 -11.68
C LEU A 156 16.28 6.36 -10.57
N SER A 157 15.83 6.48 -9.33
CA SER A 157 16.44 5.81 -8.17
C SER A 157 16.52 4.30 -8.37
N TYR A 158 15.41 3.69 -8.79
CA TYR A 158 15.39 2.24 -9.07
C TYR A 158 16.42 1.85 -10.14
N ARG A 159 16.46 2.60 -11.25
CA ARG A 159 17.33 2.29 -12.39
C ARG A 159 18.82 2.45 -12.08
N TYR A 160 19.17 3.53 -11.37
CA TYR A 160 20.57 3.91 -11.18
C TYR A 160 21.15 3.49 -9.83
N PHE A 161 20.28 3.21 -8.84
CA PHE A 161 20.72 2.91 -7.48
C PHE A 161 20.28 1.52 -7.03
N GLU A 162 18.97 1.27 -6.99
CA GLU A 162 18.46 0.04 -6.39
C GLU A 162 18.81 -1.20 -7.22
N ARG A 163 18.57 -1.17 -8.52
CA ARG A 163 18.82 -2.31 -9.41
C ARG A 163 20.30 -2.71 -9.43
N PRO A 164 21.29 -1.82 -9.60
CA PRO A 164 22.71 -2.19 -9.54
C PRO A 164 23.11 -2.80 -8.19
N LEU A 165 22.57 -2.28 -7.08
CA LEU A 165 22.82 -2.82 -5.74
C LEU A 165 22.23 -4.22 -5.57
N LEU A 166 21.01 -4.44 -6.02
CA LEU A 166 20.37 -5.75 -6.00
C LEU A 166 21.14 -6.77 -6.86
N ASP A 167 21.53 -6.39 -8.07
CA ASP A 167 22.31 -7.24 -8.98
C ASP A 167 23.69 -7.57 -8.35
N PHE A 168 24.32 -6.62 -7.69
CA PHE A 168 25.56 -6.85 -6.95
C PHE A 168 25.35 -7.81 -5.76
N ALA A 169 24.30 -7.59 -4.97
CA ALA A 169 23.96 -8.45 -3.84
C ALA A 169 23.67 -9.89 -4.28
N HIS A 170 22.89 -10.09 -5.33
CA HIS A 170 22.59 -11.42 -5.87
C HIS A 170 23.82 -12.15 -6.39
N ARG A 171 24.78 -11.43 -6.97
CA ARG A 171 26.04 -12.05 -7.43
C ARG A 171 26.96 -12.44 -6.28
N ARG A 172 26.94 -11.68 -5.18
CA ARG A 172 27.83 -11.89 -4.04
C ARG A 172 27.29 -12.85 -3.00
N PHE A 173 25.97 -12.85 -2.83
CA PHE A 173 25.26 -13.68 -1.87
C PHE A 173 24.29 -14.58 -2.63
N SER A 174 24.79 -15.75 -3.06
CA SER A 174 23.97 -16.83 -3.58
C SER A 174 23.17 -17.39 -2.42
N PHE A 175 21.94 -16.90 -2.24
CA PHE A 175 20.99 -17.57 -1.34
C PHE A 175 20.50 -18.83 -2.05
N ALA A 176 20.99 -19.98 -1.59
CA ALA A 176 20.53 -21.29 -2.01
C ALA A 176 19.08 -21.53 -1.56
#